data_927c0c89da21937a2911f70656745b79
#
_entry.id   927c0c89da21937a2911f70656745b79
#
_cell.length_a   1.000
_cell.length_b   1.000
_cell.length_c   1.000
_cell.angle_alpha   90.00
_cell.angle_beta   90.00
_cell.angle_gamma   90.00
#
_symmetry.space_group_name_H-M   'P 1'
#
loop_
_entity.id
_entity.type
_entity.pdbx_description
1 polymer ?
#
loop_
_entity_poly.entity_id
_entity_poly.type
_entity_poly.pdbx_seq_one_letter_code
_entity_poly.pdbx_strand_id
1 'polypeptide(L)' 'MKYLAKKLAGFVMTMLVVSFLVFAAFAVIPGDP' A
#
# COMPACT_ATOMS: atom_id res chain seq x y z
N MET A 1 -5.42 -24.51 2.17
CA MET A 1 -4.48 -23.55 1.62
C MET A 1 -5.13 -22.36 0.96
N LYS A 2 -6.36 -22.53 0.49
CA LYS A 2 -7.07 -21.40 -0.11
C LYS A 2 -7.28 -20.28 0.88
N TYR A 3 -7.53 -20.62 2.12
CA TYR A 3 -7.76 -19.63 3.16
C TYR A 3 -6.51 -18.75 3.37
N LEU A 4 -5.35 -19.37 3.44
CA LEU A 4 -4.12 -18.67 3.65
C LEU A 4 -3.77 -17.79 2.46
N ALA A 5 -3.98 -18.30 1.27
CA ALA A 5 -3.69 -17.54 0.06
C ALA A 5 -4.54 -16.27 0.00
N LYS A 6 -5.81 -16.40 0.33
CA LYS A 6 -6.70 -15.25 0.31
C LYS A 6 -6.29 -14.22 1.34
N LYS A 7 -5.93 -14.67 2.52
CA LYS A 7 -5.51 -13.77 3.58
C LYS A 7 -4.24 -13.03 3.19
N LEU A 8 -3.31 -13.75 2.61
CA LEU A 8 -2.05 -13.14 2.19
C LEU A 8 -2.28 -12.11 1.08
N ALA A 9 -3.15 -12.43 0.16
CA ALA A 9 -3.47 -11.50 -0.91
C ALA A 9 -4.02 -10.18 -0.37
N GLY A 10 -4.90 -10.27 0.62
CA GLY A 10 -5.44 -9.07 1.24
C GLY A 10 -4.37 -8.25 1.92
N PHE A 11 -3.44 -8.92 2.59
CA PHE A 11 -2.36 -8.23 3.27
C PHE A 11 -1.49 -7.48 2.26
N VAL A 12 -1.11 -8.17 1.18
CA VAL A 12 -0.29 -7.55 0.14
C VAL A 12 -1.01 -6.37 -0.49
N MET A 13 -2.30 -6.53 -0.75
CA MET A 13 -3.10 -5.46 -1.33
C MET A 13 -3.07 -4.21 -0.46
N THR A 14 -3.27 -4.41 0.83
CA THR A 14 -3.27 -3.29 1.77
C THR A 14 -1.91 -2.58 1.75
N MET A 15 -0.85 -3.35 1.73
CA MET A 15 0.48 -2.76 1.70
C MET A 15 0.70 -1.94 0.44
N LEU A 16 0.24 -2.44 -0.69
CA LEU A 16 0.37 -1.73 -1.94
C LEU A 16 -0.41 -0.42 -1.92
N VAL A 17 -1.62 -0.45 -1.40
CA VAL A 17 -2.45 0.73 -1.33
C VAL A 17 -1.81 1.79 -0.44
N VAL A 18 -1.31 1.40 0.71
CA VAL A 18 -0.68 2.34 1.63
C VAL A 18 0.57 2.94 0.98
N SER A 19 1.38 2.12 0.36
CA SER A 19 2.58 2.60 -0.31
C SER A 19 2.22 3.60 -1.40
N PHE A 20 1.19 3.29 -2.16
CA PHE A 20 0.76 4.17 -3.23
C PHE A 20 0.27 5.51 -2.68
N LEU A 21 -0.47 5.47 -1.58
CA LEU A 21 -0.97 6.69 -0.96
C LEU A 21 0.17 7.57 -0.48
N VAL A 22 1.15 6.98 0.16
CA VAL A 22 2.31 7.73 0.65
C VAL A 22 3.07 8.34 -0.51
N PHE A 23 3.27 7.56 -1.56
CA PHE A 23 3.97 8.04 -2.73
C PHE A 23 3.23 9.22 -3.37
N ALA A 24 1.92 9.09 -3.48
CA ALA A 24 1.11 10.14 -4.08
C ALA A 24 1.17 11.42 -3.24
N ALA A 25 1.13 11.26 -1.93
CA ALA A 25 1.20 12.41 -1.04
C ALA A 25 2.51 13.17 -1.23
N PHE A 26 3.61 12.43 -1.34
CA PHE A 26 4.91 13.06 -1.53
C PHE A 26 5.01 13.71 -2.90
N ALA A 27 4.36 13.13 -3.89
CA ALA A 27 4.40 13.67 -5.24
C ALA A 27 3.57 14.94 -5.35
N VAL A 28 2.42 14.94 -4.69
CA VAL A 28 1.52 16.09 -4.75
C VAL A 28 2.02 17.24 -3.87
N ILE A 29 2.50 16.89 -2.69
CA ILE A 29 3.03 17.89 -1.77
C ILE A 29 4.49 17.58 -1.51
N PRO A 30 5.37 18.09 -2.36
CA PRO A 30 6.81 17.91 -2.12
C PRO A 30 7.17 18.64 -0.85
N GLY A 31 7.12 17.91 0.23
CA GLY A 31 7.39 18.48 1.53
C GLY A 31 8.80 19.03 1.60
N ASP A 32 8.89 20.28 1.82
CA ASP A 32 10.19 20.91 2.03
C ASP A 32 10.66 20.57 3.43
N PRO A 33 11.87 20.01 3.55
CA PRO A 33 12.38 19.67 4.86
C PRO A 33 12.64 20.89 5.73
#